data_0e8460041158ee759d577f0ff57f0b03
#
_entry.id   0e8460041158ee759d577f0ff57f0b03
#
_cell.length_a   1.000
_cell.length_b   1.000
_cell.length_c   1.000
_cell.angle_alpha   90.00
_cell.angle_beta   90.00
_cell.angle_gamma   90.00
#
_symmetry.space_group_name_H-M   'P 1'
#
loop_
_entity.id
_entity.type
_entity.pdbx_description
1 polymer ?
#
loop_
_entity_poly.entity_id
_entity_poly.type
_entity_poly.pdbx_seq_one_letter_code
_entity_poly.pdbx_strand_id
1 'polypeptide(L)'
;MSVAIITGASGGIGSEFARQLNKLGVIDEFWFVARNESRMQALADELGIKAKIISADLTTMDGINKVRSALEEEKPSVNFLVNASGFGNYGAFDEISEDEVIKMIDLNAKALVLITHMTVPYMEVGGRIIELGSGSCFAPLPYFNIYSSSKVFVLHYTKSLNYELKKYGIRATCFCPGWVDTEFLGKSKANGNTHPKTMEPLLKCEDVVKKCVKASIKGRAMCVTNWYTKLQHLLFKIVPDCILTRLWLGMLEGDRKDEKL
;
A
#
# COMPACT_ATOMS: atom_id res chain seq x y z
N MET A 1 -5.67 -19.07 17.68
CA MET A 1 -4.75 -19.19 16.51
C MET A 1 -4.62 -17.81 15.91
N SER A 2 -3.42 -17.23 15.93
CA SER A 2 -3.18 -15.87 15.48
C SER A 2 -3.01 -15.81 13.94
N VAL A 3 -3.73 -14.91 13.29
CA VAL A 3 -3.77 -14.80 11.82
C VAL A 3 -3.20 -13.47 11.35
N ALA A 4 -2.40 -13.51 10.28
CA ALA A 4 -2.01 -12.33 9.52
C ALA A 4 -2.65 -12.37 8.12
N ILE A 5 -3.46 -11.35 7.79
CA ILE A 5 -4.07 -11.20 6.47
C ILE A 5 -3.24 -10.21 5.65
N ILE A 6 -2.80 -10.60 4.46
CA ILE A 6 -1.95 -9.76 3.60
C ILE A 6 -2.54 -9.69 2.20
N THR A 7 -3.03 -8.52 1.80
CA THR A 7 -3.40 -8.28 0.40
C THR A 7 -2.18 -7.92 -0.43
N GLY A 8 -2.16 -8.30 -1.71
CA GLY A 8 -0.98 -8.10 -2.57
C GLY A 8 0.19 -9.02 -2.24
N ALA A 9 -0.06 -10.14 -1.59
CA ALA A 9 0.98 -11.09 -1.14
C ALA A 9 1.77 -11.76 -2.28
N SER A 10 1.29 -11.71 -3.52
CA SER A 10 1.94 -12.36 -4.68
C SER A 10 3.25 -11.71 -5.13
N GLY A 11 3.73 -10.66 -4.47
CA GLY A 11 5.01 -10.04 -4.82
C GLY A 11 5.26 -8.69 -4.15
N GLY A 12 6.44 -8.13 -4.41
CA GLY A 12 6.85 -6.80 -3.96
C GLY A 12 6.75 -6.62 -2.45
N ILE A 13 6.15 -5.50 -2.04
CA ILE A 13 6.01 -5.11 -0.63
C ILE A 13 5.15 -6.12 0.15
N GLY A 14 4.08 -6.68 -0.47
CA GLY A 14 3.19 -7.63 0.21
C GLY A 14 3.89 -8.93 0.59
N SER A 15 4.65 -9.53 -0.32
CA SER A 15 5.44 -10.74 -0.02
C SER A 15 6.52 -10.47 1.03
N GLU A 16 7.13 -9.29 1.00
CA GLU A 16 8.12 -8.94 2.01
C GLU A 16 7.50 -8.74 3.41
N PHE A 17 6.27 -8.22 3.49
CA PHE A 17 5.54 -8.21 4.77
C PHE A 17 5.36 -9.63 5.32
N ALA A 18 5.00 -10.60 4.47
CA ALA A 18 4.90 -12.00 4.92
C ALA A 18 6.22 -12.50 5.51
N ARG A 19 7.36 -12.25 4.84
CA ARG A 19 8.70 -12.61 5.33
C ARG A 19 9.03 -11.95 6.66
N GLN A 20 8.75 -10.64 6.81
CA GLN A 20 9.07 -9.92 8.04
C GLN A 20 8.15 -10.29 9.20
N LEU A 21 6.87 -10.56 8.96
CA LEU A 21 5.93 -11.00 9.99
C LEU A 21 6.22 -12.44 10.42
N ASN A 22 6.60 -13.33 9.49
CA ASN A 22 7.02 -14.69 9.83
C ASN A 22 8.24 -14.70 10.78
N LYS A 23 9.21 -13.79 10.57
CA LYS A 23 10.38 -13.64 11.47
C LYS A 23 10.01 -13.24 12.90
N LEU A 24 8.78 -12.77 13.17
CA LEU A 24 8.34 -12.46 14.53
C LEU A 24 8.01 -13.72 15.33
N GLY A 25 7.67 -14.83 14.69
CA GLY A 25 7.33 -16.10 15.32
C GLY A 25 6.05 -16.08 16.17
N VAL A 26 5.14 -15.14 15.89
CA VAL A 26 3.90 -14.94 16.66
C VAL A 26 2.63 -15.13 15.83
N ILE A 27 2.76 -15.53 14.58
CA ILE A 27 1.65 -15.77 13.64
C ILE A 27 1.58 -17.27 13.36
N ASP A 28 0.42 -17.86 13.62
CA ASP A 28 0.17 -19.28 13.42
C ASP A 28 -0.24 -19.60 11.96
N GLU A 29 -0.94 -18.66 11.31
CA GLU A 29 -1.44 -18.84 9.95
C GLU A 29 -1.45 -17.51 9.19
N PHE A 30 -1.12 -17.58 7.90
CA PHE A 30 -1.18 -16.42 6.99
C PHE A 30 -2.33 -16.57 6.01
N TRP A 31 -3.08 -15.49 5.75
CA TRP A 31 -4.05 -15.41 4.68
C TRP A 31 -3.50 -14.52 3.58
N PHE A 32 -3.16 -15.12 2.46
CA PHE A 32 -2.63 -14.41 1.30
C PHE A 32 -3.75 -14.13 0.31
N VAL A 33 -3.91 -12.85 -0.04
CA VAL A 33 -4.98 -12.37 -0.93
C VAL A 33 -4.35 -11.67 -2.13
N ALA A 34 -4.44 -12.26 -3.31
CA ALA A 34 -4.00 -11.68 -4.59
C ALA A 34 -4.58 -12.47 -5.77
N ARG A 35 -4.34 -12.00 -6.99
CA ARG A 35 -4.81 -12.69 -8.21
C ARG A 35 -3.96 -13.92 -8.58
N ASN A 36 -2.67 -13.89 -8.28
CA ASN A 36 -1.73 -14.94 -8.69
C ASN A 36 -1.57 -15.97 -7.58
N GLU A 37 -2.34 -17.05 -7.67
CA GLU A 37 -2.36 -18.15 -6.71
C GLU A 37 -1.01 -18.87 -6.61
N SER A 38 -0.39 -19.18 -7.74
CA SER A 38 0.89 -19.92 -7.77
C SER A 38 2.01 -19.15 -7.08
N ARG A 39 2.08 -17.81 -7.23
CA ARG A 39 3.06 -16.99 -6.53
C ARG A 39 2.80 -16.94 -5.01
N MET A 40 1.55 -16.94 -4.60
CA MET A 40 1.19 -16.99 -3.17
C MET A 40 1.54 -18.34 -2.55
N GLN A 41 1.26 -19.43 -3.27
CA GLN A 41 1.63 -20.77 -2.81
C GLN A 41 3.16 -20.92 -2.72
N ALA A 42 3.89 -20.49 -3.74
CA ALA A 42 5.36 -20.50 -3.72
C ALA A 42 5.93 -19.71 -2.53
N LEU A 43 5.31 -18.58 -2.16
CA LEU A 43 5.71 -17.81 -0.97
C LEU A 43 5.42 -18.59 0.33
N ALA A 44 4.29 -19.27 0.44
CA ALA A 44 3.98 -20.10 1.60
C ALA A 44 4.97 -21.26 1.74
N ASP A 45 5.29 -21.92 0.63
CA ASP A 45 6.27 -23.02 0.59
C ASP A 45 7.69 -22.53 0.93
N GLU A 46 8.12 -21.38 0.38
CA GLU A 46 9.40 -20.71 0.71
C GLU A 46 9.54 -20.46 2.22
N LEU A 47 8.45 -20.02 2.85
CA LEU A 47 8.46 -19.64 4.26
C LEU A 47 8.21 -20.83 5.21
N GLY A 48 7.79 -21.98 4.68
CA GLY A 48 7.42 -23.15 5.48
C GLY A 48 6.26 -22.88 6.44
N ILE A 49 5.28 -22.07 6.04
CA ILE A 49 4.17 -21.61 6.89
C ILE A 49 2.83 -22.19 6.45
N LYS A 50 1.90 -22.29 7.40
CA LYS A 50 0.49 -22.51 7.08
C LYS A 50 -0.08 -21.25 6.44
N ALA A 51 -0.60 -21.38 5.22
CA ALA A 51 -1.22 -20.26 4.52
C ALA A 51 -2.55 -20.65 3.90
N LYS A 52 -3.57 -19.80 4.08
CA LYS A 52 -4.80 -19.80 3.31
C LYS A 52 -4.60 -18.91 2.08
N ILE A 53 -4.75 -19.49 0.91
CA ILE A 53 -4.63 -18.77 -0.37
C ILE A 53 -6.03 -18.34 -0.84
N ILE A 54 -6.24 -17.03 -0.98
CA ILE A 54 -7.50 -16.46 -1.48
C ILE A 54 -7.21 -15.79 -2.82
N SER A 55 -7.47 -16.50 -3.91
CA SER A 55 -7.33 -15.97 -5.27
C SER A 55 -8.48 -15.00 -5.57
N ALA A 56 -8.18 -13.69 -5.55
CA ALA A 56 -9.19 -12.64 -5.66
C ALA A 56 -8.66 -11.41 -6.43
N ASP A 57 -9.50 -10.87 -7.31
CA ASP A 57 -9.30 -9.54 -7.90
C ASP A 57 -10.04 -8.50 -7.03
N LEU A 58 -9.28 -7.78 -6.22
CA LEU A 58 -9.82 -6.79 -5.29
C LEU A 58 -10.33 -5.50 -5.97
N THR A 59 -10.21 -5.35 -7.29
CA THR A 59 -10.88 -4.28 -8.03
C THR A 59 -12.39 -4.53 -8.14
N THR A 60 -12.84 -5.78 -7.96
CA THR A 60 -14.24 -6.21 -8.07
C THR A 60 -14.87 -6.50 -6.72
N MET A 61 -16.20 -6.35 -6.63
CA MET A 61 -16.93 -6.75 -5.42
C MET A 61 -16.90 -8.26 -5.20
N ASP A 62 -16.87 -9.06 -6.27
CA ASP A 62 -16.78 -10.51 -6.18
C ASP A 62 -15.46 -10.95 -5.51
N GLY A 63 -14.35 -10.32 -5.89
CA GLY A 63 -13.07 -10.57 -5.24
C GLY A 63 -13.06 -10.15 -3.77
N ILE A 64 -13.65 -9.00 -3.45
CA ILE A 64 -13.79 -8.51 -2.07
C ILE A 64 -14.67 -9.46 -1.24
N ASN A 65 -15.78 -9.97 -1.84
CA ASN A 65 -16.69 -10.88 -1.16
C ASN A 65 -16.06 -12.25 -0.88
N LYS A 66 -15.08 -12.72 -1.67
CA LYS A 66 -14.31 -13.93 -1.33
C LYS A 66 -13.60 -13.80 0.02
N VAL A 67 -13.02 -12.62 0.30
CA VAL A 67 -12.38 -12.36 1.60
C VAL A 67 -13.43 -12.30 2.71
N ARG A 68 -14.57 -11.64 2.45
CA ARG A 68 -15.70 -11.57 3.38
C ARG A 68 -16.19 -12.96 3.78
N SER A 69 -16.48 -13.82 2.81
CA SER A 69 -16.96 -15.18 3.05
C SER A 69 -15.96 -15.98 3.89
N ALA A 70 -14.67 -15.86 3.59
CA ALA A 70 -13.64 -16.54 4.37
C ALA A 70 -13.60 -16.04 5.84
N LEU A 71 -13.77 -14.73 6.08
CA LEU A 71 -13.85 -14.17 7.44
C LEU A 71 -15.08 -14.64 8.20
N GLU A 72 -16.24 -14.69 7.53
CA GLU A 72 -17.52 -15.13 8.13
C GLU A 72 -17.53 -16.63 8.45
N GLU A 73 -16.93 -17.44 7.59
CA GLU A 73 -16.81 -18.89 7.76
C GLU A 73 -15.86 -19.26 8.91
N GLU A 74 -14.64 -18.72 8.91
CA GLU A 74 -13.58 -19.18 9.80
C GLU A 74 -13.48 -18.35 11.08
N LYS A 75 -14.01 -17.13 11.10
CA LYS A 75 -13.98 -16.21 12.24
C LYS A 75 -12.60 -16.16 12.90
N PRO A 76 -11.54 -15.81 12.14
CA PRO A 76 -10.16 -15.89 12.60
C PRO A 76 -9.88 -14.86 13.71
N SER A 77 -8.88 -15.15 14.56
CA SER A 77 -8.29 -14.18 15.48
C SER A 77 -7.19 -13.41 14.76
N VAL A 78 -7.49 -12.20 14.26
CA VAL A 78 -6.58 -11.43 13.40
C VAL A 78 -5.66 -10.55 14.22
N ASN A 79 -4.35 -10.78 14.11
CA ASN A 79 -3.31 -9.99 14.76
C ASN A 79 -2.70 -8.94 13.82
N PHE A 80 -2.60 -9.26 12.53
CA PHE A 80 -2.13 -8.31 11.52
C PHE A 80 -3.04 -8.29 10.31
N LEU A 81 -3.41 -7.08 9.88
CA LEU A 81 -3.94 -6.81 8.55
C LEU A 81 -2.95 -5.94 7.80
N VAL A 82 -2.51 -6.39 6.62
CA VAL A 82 -1.63 -5.63 5.73
C VAL A 82 -2.33 -5.44 4.38
N ASN A 83 -2.79 -4.24 4.10
CA ASN A 83 -3.33 -3.87 2.81
C ASN A 83 -2.21 -3.33 1.91
N ALA A 84 -1.52 -4.25 1.21
CA ALA A 84 -0.42 -3.92 0.31
C ALA A 84 -0.79 -4.04 -1.18
N SER A 85 -2.05 -4.36 -1.52
CA SER A 85 -2.53 -4.29 -2.89
C SER A 85 -2.61 -2.84 -3.37
N GLY A 86 -2.14 -2.60 -4.60
CA GLY A 86 -2.22 -1.29 -5.21
C GLY A 86 -1.41 -1.22 -6.49
N PHE A 87 -1.77 -0.30 -7.37
CA PHE A 87 -0.99 0.06 -8.55
C PHE A 87 -1.11 1.54 -8.85
N GLY A 88 -0.26 2.04 -9.73
CA GLY A 88 -0.29 3.41 -10.22
C GLY A 88 0.24 3.47 -11.63
N ASN A 89 -0.36 4.33 -12.46
CA ASN A 89 0.05 4.58 -13.82
C ASN A 89 0.46 6.04 -13.97
N TYR A 90 1.62 6.27 -14.58
CA TYR A 90 2.03 7.58 -15.05
C TYR A 90 1.35 7.89 -16.37
N GLY A 91 0.98 9.15 -16.58
CA GLY A 91 0.40 9.66 -17.80
C GLY A 91 -0.36 10.96 -17.59
N ALA A 92 -0.58 11.72 -18.66
CA ALA A 92 -1.49 12.86 -18.66
C ALA A 92 -2.92 12.40 -18.39
N PHE A 93 -3.81 13.33 -18.01
CA PHE A 93 -5.17 12.96 -17.61
C PHE A 93 -5.97 12.29 -18.75
N ASP A 94 -5.64 12.62 -19.99
CA ASP A 94 -6.27 12.11 -21.22
C ASP A 94 -5.55 10.86 -21.80
N GLU A 95 -4.39 10.48 -21.25
CA GLU A 95 -3.66 9.25 -21.61
C GLU A 95 -4.12 8.05 -20.78
N ILE A 96 -4.67 8.26 -19.60
CA ILE A 96 -5.13 7.18 -18.70
C ILE A 96 -6.61 6.91 -19.00
N SER A 97 -6.93 5.69 -19.40
CA SER A 97 -8.32 5.31 -19.70
C SER A 97 -9.22 5.35 -18.45
N GLU A 98 -10.52 5.62 -18.65
CA GLU A 98 -11.51 5.61 -17.56
C GLU A 98 -11.50 4.28 -16.77
N ASP A 99 -11.33 3.16 -17.46
CA ASP A 99 -11.26 1.83 -16.83
C ASP A 99 -10.04 1.70 -15.90
N GLU A 100 -8.89 2.25 -16.28
CA GLU A 100 -7.70 2.27 -15.42
C GLU A 100 -7.86 3.22 -14.24
N VAL A 101 -8.50 4.38 -14.44
CA VAL A 101 -8.84 5.31 -13.35
C VAL A 101 -9.73 4.62 -12.32
N ILE A 102 -10.82 3.97 -12.79
CA ILE A 102 -11.76 3.22 -11.93
C ILE A 102 -11.01 2.13 -11.16
N LYS A 103 -10.27 1.26 -11.86
CA LYS A 103 -9.50 0.17 -11.23
C LYS A 103 -8.50 0.67 -10.20
N MET A 104 -7.84 1.82 -10.45
CA MET A 104 -6.88 2.40 -9.52
C MET A 104 -7.57 2.89 -8.24
N ILE A 105 -8.71 3.56 -8.35
CA ILE A 105 -9.50 3.99 -7.21
C ILE A 105 -10.06 2.78 -6.46
N ASP A 106 -10.60 1.82 -7.20
CA ASP A 106 -11.17 0.61 -6.64
C ASP A 106 -10.15 -0.20 -5.83
N LEU A 107 -8.95 -0.38 -6.36
CA LEU A 107 -7.93 -1.15 -5.66
C LEU A 107 -7.28 -0.36 -4.52
N ASN A 108 -6.84 0.89 -4.80
CA ASN A 108 -6.03 1.65 -3.84
C ASN A 108 -6.85 2.25 -2.69
N ALA A 109 -8.16 2.47 -2.88
CA ALA A 109 -9.02 3.11 -1.88
C ALA A 109 -10.20 2.23 -1.45
N LYS A 110 -11.12 1.88 -2.38
CA LYS A 110 -12.35 1.13 -2.04
C LYS A 110 -12.03 -0.23 -1.42
N ALA A 111 -11.20 -1.04 -2.07
CA ALA A 111 -10.85 -2.37 -1.58
C ALA A 111 -10.16 -2.29 -0.22
N LEU A 112 -9.19 -1.39 -0.06
CA LEU A 112 -8.47 -1.16 1.19
C LEU A 112 -9.45 -0.86 2.34
N VAL A 113 -10.38 0.07 2.14
CA VAL A 113 -11.38 0.43 3.16
C VAL A 113 -12.30 -0.74 3.49
N LEU A 114 -12.83 -1.44 2.48
CA LEU A 114 -13.77 -2.54 2.69
C LEU A 114 -13.10 -3.74 3.36
N ILE A 115 -11.87 -4.10 2.96
CA ILE A 115 -11.11 -5.19 3.60
C ILE A 115 -10.83 -4.81 5.07
N THR A 116 -10.41 -3.58 5.35
CA THR A 116 -10.19 -3.12 6.72
C THR A 116 -11.48 -3.16 7.52
N HIS A 117 -12.57 -2.62 6.98
CA HIS A 117 -13.86 -2.57 7.67
C HIS A 117 -14.38 -3.95 8.05
N MET A 118 -14.30 -4.93 7.13
CA MET A 118 -14.76 -6.29 7.40
C MET A 118 -13.82 -7.09 8.30
N THR A 119 -12.53 -6.73 8.37
CA THR A 119 -11.53 -7.45 9.19
C THR A 119 -11.51 -6.97 10.64
N VAL A 120 -11.74 -5.67 10.89
CA VAL A 120 -11.68 -5.07 12.25
C VAL A 120 -12.51 -5.84 13.29
N PRO A 121 -13.74 -6.34 13.02
CA PRO A 121 -14.51 -7.13 13.99
C PRO A 121 -13.84 -8.44 14.44
N TYR A 122 -12.87 -8.95 13.68
CA TYR A 122 -12.12 -10.16 13.97
C TYR A 122 -10.73 -9.89 14.57
N MET A 123 -10.40 -8.61 14.80
CA MET A 123 -9.08 -8.25 15.31
C MET A 123 -9.01 -8.34 16.83
N GLU A 124 -7.90 -8.87 17.32
CA GLU A 124 -7.60 -8.97 18.73
C GLU A 124 -7.10 -7.64 19.34
N VAL A 125 -7.20 -7.53 20.66
CA VAL A 125 -6.51 -6.48 21.42
C VAL A 125 -5.00 -6.62 21.17
N GLY A 126 -4.36 -5.54 20.78
CA GLY A 126 -2.97 -5.59 20.32
C GLY A 126 -2.83 -5.71 18.80
N GLY A 127 -3.92 -5.89 18.06
CA GLY A 127 -3.94 -6.00 16.60
C GLY A 127 -3.31 -4.80 15.88
N ARG A 128 -2.75 -5.06 14.71
CA ARG A 128 -2.03 -4.07 13.88
C ARG A 128 -2.58 -4.06 12.47
N ILE A 129 -2.92 -2.87 12.00
CA ILE A 129 -3.31 -2.61 10.62
C ILE A 129 -2.18 -1.84 9.95
N ILE A 130 -1.75 -2.26 8.78
CA ILE A 130 -0.76 -1.57 7.95
C ILE A 130 -1.40 -1.27 6.59
N GLU A 131 -1.55 0.01 6.29
CA GLU A 131 -2.12 0.49 5.03
C GLU A 131 -1.02 1.02 4.12
N LEU A 132 -0.92 0.52 2.89
CA LEU A 132 0.12 0.96 1.96
C LEU A 132 -0.22 2.32 1.36
N GLY A 133 0.32 3.36 1.99
CA GLY A 133 0.42 4.71 1.44
C GLY A 133 1.55 4.84 0.42
N SER A 134 2.14 6.00 0.34
CA SER A 134 3.31 6.33 -0.51
C SER A 134 3.89 7.68 -0.10
N GLY A 135 5.14 7.96 -0.44
CA GLY A 135 5.69 9.32 -0.40
C GLY A 135 4.97 10.31 -1.32
N SER A 136 4.28 9.80 -2.35
CA SER A 136 3.43 10.60 -3.25
C SER A 136 2.23 11.27 -2.57
N CYS A 137 1.89 10.86 -1.34
CA CYS A 137 0.79 11.48 -0.57
C CYS A 137 1.14 12.84 0.04
N PHE A 138 2.35 13.34 -0.15
CA PHE A 138 2.79 14.58 0.51
C PHE A 138 2.74 15.82 -0.37
N ALA A 139 2.55 15.67 -1.69
CA ALA A 139 2.43 16.79 -2.63
C ALA A 139 1.53 16.43 -3.82
N PRO A 140 0.92 17.43 -4.52
CA PRO A 140 0.29 17.23 -5.80
C PRO A 140 1.32 16.79 -6.85
N LEU A 141 1.03 15.71 -7.58
CA LEU A 141 1.92 15.16 -8.60
C LEU A 141 1.20 15.10 -9.96
N PRO A 142 1.30 16.14 -10.82
CA PRO A 142 0.85 16.05 -12.21
C PRO A 142 1.43 14.81 -12.91
N TYR A 143 0.70 14.25 -13.85
CA TYR A 143 1.03 13.00 -14.55
C TYR A 143 1.08 11.74 -13.64
N PHE A 144 0.67 11.89 -12.38
CA PHE A 144 0.51 10.79 -11.41
C PHE A 144 -0.64 11.10 -10.43
N ASN A 145 -1.60 11.89 -10.91
CA ASN A 145 -2.63 12.54 -10.10
C ASN A 145 -3.55 11.54 -9.38
N ILE A 146 -4.13 10.56 -10.08
CA ILE A 146 -5.06 9.58 -9.47
C ILE A 146 -4.34 8.75 -8.41
N TYR A 147 -3.13 8.27 -8.71
CA TYR A 147 -2.34 7.52 -7.74
C TYR A 147 -2.02 8.35 -6.50
N SER A 148 -1.44 9.54 -6.67
CA SER A 148 -1.08 10.39 -5.53
C SER A 148 -2.30 10.76 -4.69
N SER A 149 -3.43 11.10 -5.32
CA SER A 149 -4.69 11.40 -4.62
C SER A 149 -5.24 10.19 -3.86
N SER A 150 -5.18 8.98 -4.44
CA SER A 150 -5.57 7.76 -3.72
C SER A 150 -4.70 7.52 -2.49
N LYS A 151 -3.40 7.87 -2.56
CA LYS A 151 -2.47 7.70 -1.42
C LYS A 151 -2.64 8.80 -0.35
N VAL A 152 -3.08 9.99 -0.71
CA VAL A 152 -3.54 11.03 0.26
C VAL A 152 -4.77 10.52 1.02
N PHE A 153 -5.75 9.96 0.30
CA PHE A 153 -6.92 9.33 0.91
C PHE A 153 -6.51 8.27 1.94
N VAL A 154 -5.64 7.32 1.55
CA VAL A 154 -5.13 6.26 2.44
C VAL A 154 -4.44 6.85 3.68
N LEU A 155 -3.62 7.90 3.52
CA LEU A 155 -2.94 8.55 4.63
C LEU A 155 -3.92 9.13 5.65
N HIS A 156 -4.92 9.88 5.19
CA HIS A 156 -5.90 10.50 6.07
C HIS A 156 -6.81 9.46 6.72
N TYR A 157 -7.33 8.52 5.94
CA TYR A 157 -8.13 7.40 6.43
C TYR A 157 -7.40 6.64 7.55
N THR A 158 -6.16 6.21 7.31
CA THR A 158 -5.38 5.44 8.29
C THR A 158 -5.12 6.22 9.57
N LYS A 159 -4.79 7.51 9.47
CA LYS A 159 -4.54 8.35 10.65
C LYS A 159 -5.80 8.50 11.49
N SER A 160 -6.96 8.74 10.88
CA SER A 160 -8.25 8.82 11.59
C SER A 160 -8.59 7.48 12.24
N LEU A 161 -8.50 6.40 11.47
CA LEU A 161 -8.75 5.04 11.94
C LEU A 161 -7.87 4.67 13.16
N ASN A 162 -6.59 5.07 13.17
CA ASN A 162 -5.69 4.82 14.29
C ASN A 162 -6.17 5.46 15.60
N TYR A 163 -6.84 6.62 15.53
CA TYR A 163 -7.46 7.25 16.70
C TYR A 163 -8.73 6.53 17.14
N GLU A 164 -9.60 6.17 16.19
CA GLU A 164 -10.88 5.52 16.47
C GLU A 164 -10.70 4.12 17.09
N LEU A 165 -9.73 3.35 16.57
CA LEU A 165 -9.47 1.98 17.02
C LEU A 165 -8.64 1.88 18.31
N LYS A 166 -8.06 3.00 18.77
CA LYS A 166 -7.26 3.03 20.00
C LYS A 166 -8.02 2.48 21.21
N LYS A 167 -9.30 2.79 21.33
CA LYS A 167 -10.16 2.31 22.43
C LYS A 167 -10.35 0.80 22.47
N TYR A 168 -10.14 0.13 21.32
CA TYR A 168 -10.20 -1.33 21.19
C TYR A 168 -8.81 -1.98 21.30
N GLY A 169 -7.76 -1.21 21.60
CA GLY A 169 -6.39 -1.71 21.65
C GLY A 169 -5.76 -1.98 20.28
N ILE A 170 -6.42 -1.64 19.17
CA ILE A 170 -5.95 -1.83 17.79
C ILE A 170 -5.23 -0.56 17.32
N ARG A 171 -4.21 -0.71 16.49
CA ARG A 171 -3.45 0.40 15.91
C ARG A 171 -3.33 0.28 14.40
N ALA A 172 -3.53 1.40 13.70
CA ALA A 172 -3.35 1.49 12.26
C ALA A 172 -2.13 2.36 11.91
N THR A 173 -1.34 1.92 10.93
CA THR A 173 -0.12 2.59 10.46
C THR A 173 -0.17 2.78 8.96
N CYS A 174 -0.16 4.02 8.49
CA CYS A 174 0.05 4.32 7.08
C CYS A 174 1.53 4.16 6.74
N PHE A 175 1.85 3.23 5.85
CA PHE A 175 3.19 3.02 5.35
C PHE A 175 3.45 3.90 4.13
N CYS A 176 4.30 4.92 4.27
CA CYS A 176 4.63 5.89 3.23
C CYS A 176 6.10 5.73 2.79
N PRO A 177 6.43 4.72 1.99
CA PRO A 177 7.77 4.56 1.44
C PRO A 177 8.05 5.59 0.34
N GLY A 178 9.35 5.84 0.09
CA GLY A 178 9.84 6.44 -1.16
C GLY A 178 9.85 5.39 -2.30
N TRP A 179 10.78 5.54 -3.26
CA TRP A 179 10.96 4.58 -4.32
C TRP A 179 11.51 3.26 -3.77
N VAL A 180 10.74 2.17 -3.93
CA VAL A 180 11.11 0.83 -3.47
C VAL A 180 11.37 -0.06 -4.67
N ASP A 181 12.48 -0.78 -4.65
CA ASP A 181 12.86 -1.73 -5.70
C ASP A 181 11.88 -2.90 -5.76
N THR A 182 10.92 -2.80 -6.66
CA THR A 182 9.86 -3.79 -6.91
C THR A 182 9.36 -3.69 -8.34
N GLU A 183 8.67 -4.72 -8.81
CA GLU A 183 8.00 -4.72 -10.13
C GLU A 183 7.04 -3.51 -10.34
N PHE A 184 6.60 -2.85 -9.27
CA PHE A 184 5.72 -1.68 -9.35
C PHE A 184 6.30 -0.57 -10.21
N LEU A 185 7.61 -0.29 -10.07
CA LEU A 185 8.26 0.82 -10.77
C LEU A 185 8.26 0.62 -12.30
N GLY A 186 8.50 -0.61 -12.76
CA GLY A 186 8.42 -0.93 -14.18
C GLY A 186 6.99 -0.87 -14.72
N LYS A 187 6.03 -1.42 -13.95
CA LYS A 187 4.63 -1.45 -14.34
C LYS A 187 3.98 -0.06 -14.38
N SER A 188 4.35 0.84 -13.48
CA SER A 188 3.79 2.19 -13.42
C SER A 188 4.14 3.07 -14.62
N LYS A 189 5.22 2.75 -15.34
CA LYS A 189 5.67 3.45 -16.55
C LYS A 189 5.04 2.93 -17.86
N ALA A 190 4.34 1.79 -17.81
CA ALA A 190 3.96 1.05 -19.01
C ALA A 190 2.90 1.74 -19.87
N ASN A 191 2.08 2.62 -19.28
CA ASN A 191 0.87 3.15 -19.93
C ASN A 191 0.96 4.64 -20.29
N GLY A 192 2.01 5.36 -19.91
CA GLY A 192 2.14 6.79 -20.18
C GLY A 192 3.51 7.19 -20.68
N ASN A 193 3.55 8.26 -21.48
CA ASN A 193 4.79 8.79 -22.06
C ASN A 193 5.57 9.69 -21.09
N THR A 194 4.93 10.11 -19.98
CA THR A 194 5.53 11.06 -19.03
C THR A 194 5.73 10.40 -17.67
N HIS A 195 6.97 10.23 -17.26
CA HIS A 195 7.34 9.58 -15.99
C HIS A 195 8.63 10.22 -15.42
N PRO A 196 8.99 9.97 -14.15
CA PRO A 196 10.24 10.48 -13.59
C PRO A 196 11.47 9.99 -14.35
N LYS A 197 12.41 10.90 -14.63
CA LYS A 197 13.74 10.60 -15.24
C LYS A 197 14.50 9.58 -14.42
N THR A 198 14.50 9.81 -13.12
CA THR A 198 15.15 8.93 -12.13
C THR A 198 14.20 8.64 -10.97
N MET A 199 14.31 7.44 -10.43
CA MET A 199 13.55 7.01 -9.24
C MET A 199 14.52 6.76 -8.09
N GLU A 200 15.17 7.81 -7.64
CA GLU A 200 16.20 7.74 -6.59
C GLU A 200 15.84 8.59 -5.37
N PRO A 201 16.32 8.21 -4.18
CA PRO A 201 17.08 6.98 -3.90
C PRO A 201 16.19 5.73 -3.96
N LEU A 202 16.67 4.69 -4.65
CA LEU A 202 16.00 3.39 -4.71
C LEU A 202 16.26 2.62 -3.41
N LEU A 203 15.17 2.20 -2.74
CA LEU A 203 15.22 1.57 -1.43
C LEU A 203 15.02 0.06 -1.53
N LYS A 204 15.79 -0.71 -0.78
CA LYS A 204 15.60 -2.16 -0.65
C LYS A 204 14.28 -2.44 0.06
N CYS A 205 13.47 -3.33 -0.53
CA CYS A 205 12.14 -3.68 -0.01
C CYS A 205 12.22 -4.21 1.43
N GLU A 206 13.18 -5.09 1.73
CA GLU A 206 13.40 -5.62 3.07
C GLU A 206 13.59 -4.54 4.14
N ASP A 207 14.45 -3.56 3.87
CA ASP A 207 14.79 -2.52 4.84
C ASP A 207 13.59 -1.63 5.18
N VAL A 208 12.79 -1.27 4.15
CA VAL A 208 11.64 -0.38 4.36
C VAL A 208 10.50 -1.10 5.05
N VAL A 209 10.23 -2.36 4.70
CA VAL A 209 9.19 -3.17 5.34
C VAL A 209 9.56 -3.49 6.78
N LYS A 210 10.80 -3.88 7.07
CA LYS A 210 11.29 -4.10 8.45
C LYS A 210 11.09 -2.85 9.34
N LYS A 211 11.36 -1.65 8.80
CA LYS A 211 11.11 -0.39 9.53
C LYS A 211 9.62 -0.16 9.77
N CYS A 212 8.77 -0.49 8.77
CA CYS A 212 7.33 -0.35 8.89
C CYS A 212 6.75 -1.29 9.95
N VAL A 213 7.12 -2.57 9.95
CA VAL A 213 6.68 -3.54 10.96
C VAL A 213 7.04 -3.04 12.37
N LYS A 214 8.28 -2.58 12.58
CA LYS A 214 8.70 -1.99 13.87
C LYS A 214 7.88 -0.75 14.26
N ALA A 215 7.52 0.10 13.29
CA ALA A 215 6.71 1.29 13.53
C ALA A 215 5.26 0.91 13.90
N SER A 216 4.69 -0.08 13.21
CA SER A 216 3.36 -0.61 13.48
C SER A 216 3.26 -1.24 14.88
N ILE A 217 4.22 -2.06 15.28
CA ILE A 217 4.29 -2.63 16.63
C ILE A 217 4.31 -1.53 17.70
N LYS A 218 5.01 -0.42 17.44
CA LYS A 218 5.03 0.77 18.32
C LYS A 218 3.74 1.62 18.26
N GLY A 219 2.76 1.24 17.47
CA GLY A 219 1.47 1.94 17.31
C GLY A 219 1.56 3.32 16.64
N ARG A 220 2.59 3.56 15.81
CA ARG A 220 2.75 4.82 15.07
C ARG A 220 1.69 4.92 13.97
N ALA A 221 0.98 6.05 13.89
CA ALA A 221 -0.04 6.27 12.86
C ALA A 221 0.54 6.41 11.44
N MET A 222 1.84 6.70 11.31
CA MET A 222 2.52 6.84 10.02
C MET A 222 3.96 6.35 10.11
N CYS A 223 4.43 5.68 9.06
CA CYS A 223 5.81 5.25 8.88
C CYS A 223 6.39 5.79 7.57
N VAL A 224 7.35 6.69 7.67
CA VAL A 224 8.20 7.16 6.56
C VAL A 224 9.59 6.57 6.76
N THR A 225 10.10 5.86 5.76
CA THR A 225 11.18 4.89 5.98
C THR A 225 12.60 5.44 5.86
N ASN A 226 12.82 6.48 5.05
CA ASN A 226 14.15 7.07 4.86
C ASN A 226 14.18 8.55 5.29
N TRP A 227 15.37 9.06 5.52
CA TRP A 227 15.58 10.46 5.95
C TRP A 227 15.15 11.46 4.87
N TYR A 228 15.38 11.14 3.60
CA TYR A 228 15.03 11.98 2.46
C TYR A 228 13.52 12.20 2.35
N THR A 229 12.73 11.11 2.34
CA THR A 229 11.26 11.21 2.33
C THR A 229 10.70 11.85 3.60
N LYS A 230 11.39 11.71 4.75
CA LYS A 230 11.01 12.44 5.98
C LYS A 230 11.24 13.93 5.84
N LEU A 231 12.37 14.33 5.26
CA LEU A 231 12.69 15.73 5.00
C LEU A 231 11.69 16.30 3.98
N GLN A 232 11.41 15.58 2.88
CA GLN A 232 10.37 15.97 1.93
C GLN A 232 9.03 16.19 2.63
N HIS A 233 8.57 15.23 3.45
CA HIS A 233 7.32 15.36 4.20
C HIS A 233 7.30 16.61 5.11
N LEU A 234 8.41 16.97 5.71
CA LEU A 234 8.51 18.18 6.55
C LEU A 234 8.47 19.46 5.69
N LEU A 235 9.26 19.50 4.63
CA LEU A 235 9.33 20.64 3.71
C LEU A 235 8.00 20.89 3.00
N PHE A 236 7.32 19.82 2.57
CA PHE A 236 6.05 19.91 1.84
C PHE A 236 4.88 20.43 2.69
N LYS A 237 5.06 20.58 4.01
CA LYS A 237 4.09 21.27 4.88
C LYS A 237 4.21 22.80 4.85
N ILE A 238 5.34 23.32 4.43
CA ILE A 238 5.68 24.76 4.49
C ILE A 238 5.88 25.38 3.09
N VAL A 239 6.29 24.55 2.13
CA VAL A 239 6.50 25.00 0.75
C VAL A 239 5.15 25.01 0.01
N PRO A 240 4.77 26.10 -0.66
CA PRO A 240 3.54 26.17 -1.46
C PRO A 240 3.49 25.10 -2.56
N ASP A 241 2.31 24.54 -2.78
CA ASP A 241 2.10 23.47 -3.78
C ASP A 241 2.57 23.85 -5.19
N CYS A 242 2.43 25.12 -5.60
CA CYS A 242 2.89 25.57 -6.90
C CYS A 242 4.42 25.42 -7.09
N ILE A 243 5.20 25.58 -6.03
CA ILE A 243 6.65 25.36 -6.07
C ILE A 243 6.95 23.86 -6.13
N LEU A 244 6.28 23.06 -5.31
CA LEU A 244 6.43 21.59 -5.29
C LEU A 244 6.07 20.98 -6.65
N THR A 245 4.98 21.44 -7.25
CA THR A 245 4.54 21.02 -8.57
C THR A 245 5.56 21.36 -9.65
N ARG A 246 6.15 22.57 -9.64
CA ARG A 246 7.22 22.95 -10.57
C ARG A 246 8.45 22.08 -10.42
N LEU A 247 8.89 21.82 -9.18
CA LEU A 247 10.02 20.92 -8.92
C LEU A 247 9.74 19.51 -9.43
N TRP A 248 8.54 18.99 -9.17
CA TRP A 248 8.12 17.68 -9.67
C TRP A 248 8.13 17.63 -11.21
N LEU A 249 7.52 18.61 -11.88
CA LEU A 249 7.51 18.71 -13.34
C LEU A 249 8.92 18.74 -13.93
N GLY A 250 9.86 19.39 -13.27
CA GLY A 250 11.28 19.41 -13.67
C GLY A 250 11.96 18.03 -13.60
N MET A 251 11.42 17.10 -12.79
CA MET A 251 11.94 15.73 -12.65
C MET A 251 11.36 14.76 -13.69
N LEU A 252 10.32 15.16 -14.43
CA LEU A 252 9.68 14.30 -15.42
C LEU A 252 10.41 14.33 -16.76
N GLU A 253 10.35 13.23 -17.51
CA GLU A 253 10.68 13.12 -18.93
C GLU A 253 9.43 12.68 -19.70
N GLY A 254 9.39 12.97 -21.02
CA GLY A 254 8.30 12.67 -21.92
C GLY A 254 7.79 13.91 -22.67
N ASP A 255 6.89 13.69 -23.62
CA ASP A 255 6.27 14.74 -24.44
C ASP A 255 5.29 15.59 -23.60
N ARG A 256 5.83 16.61 -22.97
CA ARG A 256 5.03 17.68 -22.39
C ARG A 256 4.68 18.67 -23.50
N LYS A 257 3.53 18.48 -24.15
CA LYS A 257 3.03 19.45 -25.12
C LYS A 257 2.83 20.79 -24.42
N ASP A 258 3.73 21.73 -24.72
CA ASP A 258 3.59 23.20 -24.50
C ASP A 258 3.09 23.66 -23.13
N GLU A 259 3.69 23.18 -22.03
CA GLU A 259 3.46 23.81 -20.74
C GLU A 259 4.30 25.07 -20.55
N LYS A 260 3.80 26.19 -21.06
CA LYS A 260 4.13 27.50 -20.50
C LYS A 260 3.35 27.67 -19.19
N LEU A 261 3.98 27.28 -18.06
CA LEU A 261 3.52 27.62 -16.71
C LEU A 261 4.09 28.98 -16.30
#